data_0039233fbb99279feb44df4b34c6483a
#
_entry.id   0039233fbb99279feb44df4b34c6483a
#
_cell.length_a   1.000
_cell.length_b   1.000
_cell.length_c   1.000
_cell.angle_alpha   90.00
_cell.angle_beta   90.00
_cell.angle_gamma   90.00
#
_symmetry.space_group_name_H-M   'P 1'
#
loop_
_entity.id
_entity.type
_entity.pdbx_description
1 polymer ?
#
loop_
_entity_poly.entity_id
_entity_poly.type
_entity_poly.pdbx_seq_one_letter_code
_entity_poly.pdbx_strand_id
1 'polypeptide(L)'
;MAGNGAAKGGVMIAWRRLRSMAIVGLLLVVVLLSGCYFNIFQTARTVGAGKAAISLGSGVVSITVGQDSSLIFTPQARLTVGLSDNVDLGVQSGLMIGSSGEPGFLGVIGDIKMALVQDPETFSIALGVGGGYSPGLLGWGVEGSVYLDSNIVFLPVYLVYRPILPLSGGTLGVIHQFAGGLHLDLSDSARILIEVDSWSGVLGGGISLDIRF
;
A
#
# COMPACT_ATOMS: atom_id res chain seq x y z
N MET A 1 39.68 38.23 -8.97
CA MET A 1 39.13 36.99 -8.33
C MET A 1 37.70 36.84 -8.73
N ALA A 2 37.43 36.13 -9.79
CA ALA A 2 36.06 35.82 -10.24
C ALA A 2 36.08 34.39 -10.80
N GLY A 3 35.22 33.54 -10.35
CA GLY A 3 35.01 32.24 -11.00
C GLY A 3 34.88 31.02 -10.07
N ASN A 4 33.77 30.88 -9.31
CA ASN A 4 33.41 29.59 -8.71
C ASN A 4 31.87 29.44 -8.53
N GLY A 5 31.04 30.30 -9.12
CA GLY A 5 29.58 30.24 -8.98
C GLY A 5 28.86 29.33 -9.97
N ALA A 6 29.42 29.11 -11.15
CA ALA A 6 28.71 28.45 -12.27
C ALA A 6 28.67 26.91 -12.15
N ALA A 7 29.63 26.28 -11.49
CA ALA A 7 29.73 24.83 -11.40
C ALA A 7 28.66 24.20 -10.45
N LYS A 8 28.27 24.92 -9.40
CA LYS A 8 27.27 24.42 -8.42
C LYS A 8 25.83 24.37 -8.97
N GLY A 9 25.48 25.27 -9.87
CA GLY A 9 24.14 25.30 -10.49
C GLY A 9 23.87 24.13 -11.42
N GLY A 10 24.87 23.75 -12.21
CA GLY A 10 24.75 22.64 -13.18
C GLY A 10 24.54 21.27 -12.54
N VAL A 11 25.23 21.00 -11.43
CA VAL A 11 25.12 19.75 -10.70
C VAL A 11 23.72 19.59 -10.06
N MET A 12 23.16 20.66 -9.48
CA MET A 12 21.82 20.63 -8.89
C MET A 12 20.71 20.39 -9.91
N ILE A 13 20.83 20.95 -11.12
CA ILE A 13 19.87 20.76 -12.21
C ILE A 13 19.93 19.32 -12.75
N ALA A 14 21.14 18.77 -12.90
CA ALA A 14 21.34 17.38 -13.32
C ALA A 14 20.75 16.39 -12.30
N TRP A 15 20.94 16.61 -11.01
CA TRP A 15 20.36 15.81 -9.94
C TRP A 15 18.83 15.86 -9.91
N ARG A 16 18.22 17.03 -10.14
CA ARG A 16 16.75 17.15 -10.23
C ARG A 16 16.20 16.37 -11.41
N ARG A 17 16.85 16.43 -12.58
CA ARG A 17 16.43 15.68 -13.77
C ARG A 17 16.60 14.16 -13.59
N LEU A 18 17.70 13.72 -12.99
CA LEU A 18 17.94 12.31 -12.71
C LEU A 18 16.88 11.75 -11.72
N ARG A 19 16.52 12.52 -10.70
CA ARG A 19 15.41 12.19 -9.79
C ARG A 19 14.07 12.07 -10.50
N SER A 20 13.73 13.03 -11.35
CA SER A 20 12.47 12.98 -12.10
C SER A 20 12.40 11.76 -13.02
N MET A 21 13.51 11.44 -13.71
CA MET A 21 13.57 10.26 -14.57
C MET A 21 13.53 8.94 -13.78
N ALA A 22 14.16 8.87 -12.62
CA ALA A 22 14.09 7.71 -11.75
C ALA A 22 12.67 7.49 -11.19
N ILE A 23 12.00 8.57 -10.79
CA ILE A 23 10.60 8.51 -10.32
C ILE A 23 9.66 8.09 -11.46
N VAL A 24 9.80 8.68 -12.66
CA VAL A 24 9.00 8.30 -13.84
C VAL A 24 9.29 6.85 -14.24
N GLY A 25 10.56 6.43 -14.26
CA GLY A 25 10.93 5.05 -14.55
C GLY A 25 10.36 4.06 -13.53
N LEU A 26 10.41 4.40 -12.24
CA LEU A 26 9.82 3.59 -11.17
C LEU A 26 8.30 3.53 -11.28
N LEU A 27 7.64 4.66 -11.58
CA LEU A 27 6.20 4.71 -11.84
C LEU A 27 5.80 3.86 -13.06
N LEU A 28 6.61 3.86 -14.11
CA LEU A 28 6.37 3.05 -15.30
C LEU A 28 6.52 1.56 -15.00
N VAL A 29 7.51 1.18 -14.21
CA VAL A 29 7.70 -0.21 -13.73
C VAL A 29 6.52 -0.63 -12.86
N VAL A 30 6.04 0.24 -11.97
CA VAL A 30 4.86 0.01 -11.12
C VAL A 30 3.60 -0.23 -11.96
N VAL A 31 3.37 0.57 -13.00
CA VAL A 31 2.22 0.42 -13.92
C VAL A 31 2.29 -0.86 -14.75
N LEU A 32 3.50 -1.36 -15.05
CA LEU A 32 3.71 -2.56 -15.86
C LEU A 32 3.62 -3.87 -15.05
N LEU A 33 3.62 -3.80 -13.72
CA LEU A 33 3.64 -4.95 -12.81
C LEU A 33 2.34 -5.09 -12.02
N SER A 34 1.17 -4.94 -12.61
CA SER A 34 -0.09 -4.84 -11.88
C SER A 34 -0.87 -6.14 -11.68
N GLY A 35 -1.34 -6.40 -10.50
CA GLY A 35 -2.34 -7.42 -10.13
C GLY A 35 -2.48 -7.69 -8.65
N CYS A 36 -3.58 -7.45 -7.95
CA CYS A 36 -3.95 -8.20 -6.75
C CYS A 36 -5.24 -7.87 -6.02
N TYR A 37 -5.51 -8.66 -4.98
CA TYR A 37 -6.66 -8.79 -4.11
C TYR A 37 -7.03 -7.48 -3.36
N PHE A 38 -6.53 -7.23 -2.17
CA PHE A 38 -6.62 -5.95 -1.48
C PHE A 38 -5.25 -5.30 -1.48
N ASN A 39 -5.14 -4.14 -2.09
CA ASN A 39 -3.98 -3.30 -1.83
C ASN A 39 -3.93 -2.97 -0.34
N ILE A 40 -2.76 -2.95 0.23
CA ILE A 40 -2.60 -2.74 1.66
C ILE A 40 -2.77 -1.26 1.99
N PHE A 41 -2.18 -0.37 1.20
CA PHE A 41 -2.19 1.08 1.39
C PHE A 41 -1.97 1.52 2.84
N GLN A 42 -1.01 0.89 3.50
CA GLN A 42 -0.67 1.18 4.88
C GLN A 42 0.84 1.25 5.07
N THR A 43 1.27 2.18 5.88
CA THR A 43 2.65 2.29 6.36
C THR A 43 2.79 1.79 7.79
N ALA A 44 4.02 1.68 8.30
CA ALA A 44 4.27 1.35 9.70
C ALA A 44 3.81 2.44 10.69
N ARG A 45 3.62 3.67 10.22
CA ARG A 45 3.21 4.80 11.07
C ARG A 45 1.75 4.65 11.50
N THR A 46 1.49 4.99 12.75
CA THR A 46 0.13 5.12 13.29
C THR A 46 -0.45 6.51 13.03
N VAL A 47 -1.75 6.65 13.16
CA VAL A 47 -2.41 7.96 13.03
C VAL A 47 -2.30 8.80 14.30
N GLY A 48 -1.98 8.17 15.45
CA GLY A 48 -1.84 8.81 16.76
C GLY A 48 -3.14 8.83 17.56
N ALA A 49 -3.00 8.95 18.89
CA ALA A 49 -4.10 8.88 19.83
C ALA A 49 -5.24 9.87 19.52
N GLY A 50 -6.46 9.35 19.44
CA GLY A 50 -7.67 10.16 19.22
C GLY A 50 -7.81 10.77 17.83
N LYS A 51 -6.90 10.45 16.91
CA LYS A 51 -6.98 10.86 15.50
C LYS A 51 -7.61 9.78 14.66
N ALA A 52 -8.09 10.16 13.47
CA ALA A 52 -8.58 9.23 12.48
C ALA A 52 -7.98 9.53 11.10
N ALA A 53 -8.02 8.53 10.21
CA ALA A 53 -7.68 8.69 8.81
C ALA A 53 -8.66 7.93 7.93
N ILE A 54 -8.93 8.49 6.76
CA ILE A 54 -9.65 7.81 5.68
C ILE A 54 -8.70 7.68 4.51
N SER A 55 -8.49 6.44 4.05
CA SER A 55 -7.74 6.15 2.83
C SER A 55 -8.72 5.74 1.74
N LEU A 56 -8.65 6.42 0.60
CA LEU A 56 -9.41 6.10 -0.60
C LEU A 56 -8.44 5.71 -1.68
N GLY A 57 -8.53 4.50 -2.17
CA GLY A 57 -7.57 3.97 -3.14
C GLY A 57 -8.21 3.11 -4.20
N SER A 58 -7.41 2.80 -5.17
CA SER A 58 -7.79 1.85 -6.21
C SER A 58 -6.57 1.10 -6.71
N GLY A 59 -6.76 -0.19 -6.91
CA GLY A 59 -5.79 -1.06 -7.54
C GLY A 59 -6.27 -1.57 -8.89
N VAL A 60 -5.35 -2.16 -9.63
CA VAL A 60 -5.59 -2.90 -10.87
C VAL A 60 -4.97 -4.28 -10.74
N VAL A 61 -5.72 -5.30 -11.10
CA VAL A 61 -5.35 -6.72 -11.04
C VAL A 61 -5.29 -7.27 -12.46
N SER A 62 -4.21 -7.97 -12.81
CA SER A 62 -4.17 -8.80 -14.00
C SER A 62 -4.27 -10.27 -13.62
N ILE A 63 -5.35 -10.92 -14.00
CA ILE A 63 -5.53 -12.37 -13.81
C ILE A 63 -5.41 -13.03 -15.16
N THR A 64 -4.50 -14.01 -15.29
CA THR A 64 -4.34 -14.83 -16.49
C THR A 64 -4.91 -16.23 -16.23
N VAL A 65 -5.91 -16.64 -17.01
CA VAL A 65 -6.50 -17.97 -16.97
C VAL A 65 -6.31 -18.62 -18.34
N GLY A 66 -5.38 -19.56 -18.44
CA GLY A 66 -5.00 -20.15 -19.73
C GLY A 66 -4.27 -19.14 -20.62
N GLN A 67 -4.85 -18.81 -21.78
CA GLN A 67 -4.32 -17.80 -22.73
C GLN A 67 -5.02 -16.43 -22.60
N ASP A 68 -6.09 -16.36 -21.81
CA ASP A 68 -6.86 -15.14 -21.62
C ASP A 68 -6.38 -14.37 -20.38
N SER A 69 -6.18 -13.09 -20.54
CA SER A 69 -5.87 -12.19 -19.42
C SER A 69 -6.99 -11.17 -19.23
N SER A 70 -7.42 -11.00 -17.99
CA SER A 70 -8.45 -10.04 -17.61
C SER A 70 -7.89 -9.04 -16.61
N LEU A 71 -8.22 -7.77 -16.80
CA LEU A 71 -7.94 -6.72 -15.83
C LEU A 71 -9.14 -6.56 -14.90
N ILE A 72 -8.86 -6.53 -13.61
CA ILE A 72 -9.85 -6.25 -12.56
C ILE A 72 -9.43 -4.95 -11.87
N PHE A 73 -10.36 -4.03 -11.75
CA PHE A 73 -10.21 -2.78 -11.03
C PHE A 73 -10.78 -2.92 -9.62
N THR A 74 -10.03 -2.47 -8.61
CA THR A 74 -10.38 -2.70 -7.20
C THR A 74 -10.43 -1.39 -6.40
N PRO A 75 -11.50 -0.58 -6.52
CA PRO A 75 -11.68 0.59 -5.67
C PRO A 75 -11.91 0.15 -4.22
N GLN A 76 -11.25 0.83 -3.27
CA GLN A 76 -11.23 0.47 -1.86
C GLN A 76 -11.28 1.71 -0.99
N ALA A 77 -11.87 1.55 0.19
CA ALA A 77 -11.86 2.54 1.25
C ALA A 77 -11.42 1.90 2.56
N ARG A 78 -10.64 2.64 3.34
CA ARG A 78 -10.20 2.24 4.68
C ARG A 78 -10.45 3.39 5.65
N LEU A 79 -11.00 3.05 6.81
CA LEU A 79 -11.05 3.91 7.99
C LEU A 79 -10.04 3.39 9.00
N THR A 80 -9.24 4.28 9.56
CA THR A 80 -8.27 3.99 10.62
C THR A 80 -8.50 4.95 11.79
N VAL A 81 -8.50 4.42 13.01
CA VAL A 81 -8.63 5.21 14.25
C VAL A 81 -7.47 4.88 15.17
N GLY A 82 -6.77 5.91 15.66
CA GLY A 82 -5.69 5.77 16.62
C GLY A 82 -6.24 5.58 18.03
N LEU A 83 -6.05 4.38 18.58
CA LEU A 83 -6.42 4.06 19.97
C LEU A 83 -5.40 4.61 20.96
N SER A 84 -4.14 4.70 20.54
CA SER A 84 -3.03 5.33 21.26
C SER A 84 -2.02 5.85 20.23
N ASP A 85 -0.93 6.46 20.71
CA ASP A 85 0.13 6.91 19.81
C ASP A 85 0.80 5.74 19.04
N ASN A 86 0.71 4.53 19.57
CA ASN A 86 1.35 3.36 18.97
C ASN A 86 0.36 2.30 18.47
N VAL A 87 -0.96 2.50 18.60
CA VAL A 87 -1.96 1.48 18.25
C VAL A 87 -3.07 2.08 17.41
N ASP A 88 -3.29 1.49 16.25
CA ASP A 88 -4.40 1.80 15.35
C ASP A 88 -5.38 0.62 15.27
N LEU A 89 -6.67 0.96 15.13
CA LEU A 89 -7.73 0.05 14.70
C LEU A 89 -8.15 0.46 13.29
N GLY A 90 -8.23 -0.50 12.36
CA GLY A 90 -8.60 -0.25 10.98
C GLY A 90 -9.72 -1.14 10.46
N VAL A 91 -10.50 -0.62 9.53
CA VAL A 91 -11.47 -1.39 8.74
C VAL A 91 -11.33 -0.99 7.29
N GLN A 92 -11.20 -1.97 6.41
CA GLN A 92 -11.06 -1.78 4.96
C GLN A 92 -12.15 -2.57 4.24
N SER A 93 -12.70 -1.97 3.18
CA SER A 93 -13.67 -2.60 2.29
C SER A 93 -13.44 -2.14 0.86
N GLY A 94 -13.93 -2.93 -0.10
CA GLY A 94 -13.74 -2.59 -1.51
C GLY A 94 -14.71 -3.32 -2.44
N LEU A 95 -14.62 -2.94 -3.70
CA LEU A 95 -15.33 -3.56 -4.82
C LEU A 95 -14.30 -4.12 -5.81
N MET A 96 -14.71 -5.07 -6.62
CA MET A 96 -13.98 -5.49 -7.82
C MET A 96 -14.86 -5.28 -9.05
N ILE A 97 -14.27 -4.71 -10.09
CA ILE A 97 -14.94 -4.43 -11.35
C ILE A 97 -14.13 -5.12 -12.45
N GLY A 98 -14.64 -6.21 -12.97
CA GLY A 98 -14.01 -6.96 -14.05
C GLY A 98 -14.33 -6.40 -15.43
N SER A 99 -13.93 -7.11 -16.47
CA SER A 99 -14.16 -6.74 -17.87
C SER A 99 -15.65 -6.66 -18.26
N SER A 100 -16.55 -7.32 -17.52
CA SER A 100 -18.00 -7.18 -17.70
C SER A 100 -18.54 -5.81 -17.25
N GLY A 101 -17.78 -5.06 -16.47
CA GLY A 101 -18.19 -3.79 -15.88
C GLY A 101 -19.13 -3.92 -14.67
N GLU A 102 -19.55 -5.14 -14.32
CA GLU A 102 -20.40 -5.36 -13.14
C GLU A 102 -19.55 -5.33 -11.86
N PRO A 103 -19.93 -4.53 -10.85
CA PRO A 103 -19.22 -4.48 -9.60
C PRO A 103 -19.54 -5.71 -8.74
N GLY A 104 -18.52 -6.41 -8.27
CA GLY A 104 -18.60 -7.42 -7.23
C GLY A 104 -18.10 -6.87 -5.89
N PHE A 105 -18.57 -7.45 -4.78
CA PHE A 105 -18.05 -7.12 -3.46
C PHE A 105 -16.70 -7.78 -3.25
N LEU A 106 -15.66 -7.00 -2.99
CA LEU A 106 -14.31 -7.51 -2.77
C LEU A 106 -14.17 -8.15 -1.38
N GLY A 107 -14.79 -7.53 -0.37
CA GLY A 107 -14.77 -8.03 1.01
C GLY A 107 -14.69 -6.93 2.05
N VAL A 108 -14.53 -7.34 3.30
CA VAL A 108 -14.27 -6.48 4.45
C VAL A 108 -13.21 -7.11 5.34
N ILE A 109 -12.24 -6.31 5.77
CA ILE A 109 -11.15 -6.70 6.68
C ILE A 109 -11.11 -5.70 7.84
N GLY A 110 -10.99 -6.20 9.06
CA GLY A 110 -10.67 -5.41 10.25
C GLY A 110 -9.32 -5.83 10.79
N ASP A 111 -8.53 -4.87 11.26
CA ASP A 111 -7.20 -5.14 11.81
C ASP A 111 -6.85 -4.19 12.96
N ILE A 112 -5.93 -4.65 13.80
CA ILE A 112 -5.24 -3.85 14.80
C ILE A 112 -3.76 -3.81 14.39
N LYS A 113 -3.19 -2.61 14.33
CA LYS A 113 -1.78 -2.38 14.05
C LYS A 113 -1.11 -1.74 15.26
N MET A 114 0.05 -2.26 15.64
CA MET A 114 0.87 -1.75 16.74
C MET A 114 2.26 -1.38 16.23
N ALA A 115 2.63 -0.12 16.35
CA ALA A 115 3.97 0.34 16.07
C ALA A 115 4.93 -0.07 17.18
N LEU A 116 6.01 -0.72 16.81
CA LEU A 116 7.11 -1.09 17.71
C LEU A 116 8.17 0.00 17.77
N VAL A 117 8.42 0.63 16.61
CA VAL A 117 9.33 1.75 16.45
C VAL A 117 8.64 2.77 15.56
N GLN A 118 8.60 4.02 15.98
CA GLN A 118 8.16 5.14 15.17
C GLN A 118 9.20 6.25 15.26
N ASP A 119 10.07 6.31 14.28
CA ASP A 119 11.03 7.40 14.14
C ASP A 119 10.65 8.19 12.87
N PRO A 120 10.17 9.42 13.01
CA PRO A 120 9.77 10.24 11.87
C PRO A 120 10.95 10.64 10.95
N GLU A 121 12.19 10.49 11.42
CA GLU A 121 13.38 10.93 10.68
C GLU A 121 14.07 9.76 9.94
N THR A 122 13.96 8.53 10.45
CA THR A 122 14.68 7.39 9.90
C THR A 122 13.76 6.28 9.41
N PHE A 123 13.26 5.44 10.31
CA PHE A 123 12.40 4.32 9.93
C PHE A 123 11.37 3.97 11.01
N SER A 124 10.33 3.27 10.61
CA SER A 124 9.31 2.77 11.51
C SER A 124 9.04 1.29 11.25
N ILE A 125 8.69 0.56 12.31
CA ILE A 125 8.31 -0.86 12.26
C ILE A 125 6.99 -1.01 12.99
N ALA A 126 6.04 -1.74 12.40
CA ALA A 126 4.81 -2.10 13.07
C ALA A 126 4.44 -3.56 12.78
N LEU A 127 3.66 -4.12 13.69
CA LEU A 127 2.99 -5.42 13.54
C LEU A 127 1.49 -5.21 13.48
N GLY A 128 0.80 -6.09 12.75
CA GLY A 128 -0.64 -6.11 12.68
C GLY A 128 -1.21 -7.51 12.81
N VAL A 129 -2.43 -7.58 13.26
CA VAL A 129 -3.25 -8.78 13.24
C VAL A 129 -4.66 -8.39 12.86
N GLY A 130 -5.29 -9.19 12.01
CA GLY A 130 -6.60 -8.89 11.49
C GLY A 130 -7.35 -10.12 11.03
N GLY A 131 -8.50 -9.87 10.45
CA GLY A 131 -9.29 -10.88 9.82
C GLY A 131 -10.50 -10.29 9.13
N GLY A 132 -11.10 -11.06 8.27
CA GLY A 132 -12.21 -10.58 7.49
C GLY A 132 -12.86 -11.62 6.61
N TYR A 133 -13.74 -11.15 5.76
CA TYR A 133 -14.48 -11.95 4.82
C TYR A 133 -14.32 -11.41 3.40
N SER A 134 -14.05 -12.31 2.47
CA SER A 134 -13.98 -11.99 1.05
C SER A 134 -14.71 -13.04 0.22
N PRO A 135 -15.88 -12.71 -0.32
CA PRO A 135 -16.63 -13.61 -1.16
C PRO A 135 -15.84 -13.90 -2.46
N GLY A 136 -15.88 -15.16 -2.88
CA GLY A 136 -15.29 -15.59 -4.16
C GLY A 136 -13.79 -15.82 -4.16
N LEU A 137 -13.06 -15.44 -3.09
CA LEU A 137 -11.60 -15.64 -3.01
C LEU A 137 -11.19 -16.50 -1.82
N LEU A 138 -11.47 -16.07 -0.60
CA LEU A 138 -10.97 -16.72 0.62
C LEU A 138 -12.07 -17.14 1.60
N GLY A 139 -13.30 -16.64 1.44
CA GLY A 139 -14.30 -16.73 2.50
C GLY A 139 -13.82 -15.97 3.74
N TRP A 140 -13.90 -16.60 4.92
CA TRP A 140 -13.32 -16.06 6.15
C TRP A 140 -11.83 -16.33 6.22
N GLY A 141 -11.07 -15.38 6.74
CA GLY A 141 -9.62 -15.50 6.95
C GLY A 141 -9.12 -14.67 8.12
N VAL A 142 -7.97 -15.06 8.64
CA VAL A 142 -7.20 -14.27 9.60
C VAL A 142 -5.85 -13.93 9.01
N GLU A 143 -5.28 -12.79 9.41
CA GLU A 143 -4.02 -12.31 8.87
C GLU A 143 -3.10 -11.79 9.96
N GLY A 144 -1.80 -11.94 9.75
CA GLY A 144 -0.77 -11.17 10.43
C GLY A 144 -0.17 -10.17 9.47
N SER A 145 0.52 -9.15 9.95
CA SER A 145 1.21 -8.20 9.09
C SER A 145 2.47 -7.67 9.75
N VAL A 146 3.50 -7.47 8.94
CA VAL A 146 4.71 -6.76 9.33
C VAL A 146 4.88 -5.58 8.39
N TYR A 147 5.01 -4.39 8.96
CA TYR A 147 5.17 -3.14 8.22
C TYR A 147 6.55 -2.56 8.48
N LEU A 148 7.23 -2.15 7.44
CA LEU A 148 8.47 -1.40 7.45
C LEU A 148 8.26 -0.11 6.67
N ASP A 149 8.72 1.02 7.20
CA ASP A 149 8.58 2.33 6.58
C ASP A 149 9.88 3.09 6.72
N SER A 150 10.42 3.59 5.63
CA SER A 150 11.58 4.47 5.60
C SER A 150 11.14 5.93 5.49
N ASN A 151 11.61 6.75 6.41
CA ASN A 151 11.35 8.18 6.45
C ASN A 151 12.50 9.01 5.87
N ILE A 152 13.47 8.35 5.24
CA ILE A 152 14.58 9.03 4.59
C ILE A 152 14.03 9.92 3.48
N VAL A 153 14.27 11.22 3.56
CA VAL A 153 13.65 12.28 2.72
C VAL A 153 13.78 12.02 1.21
N PHE A 154 14.81 11.30 0.78
CA PHE A 154 15.03 10.98 -0.62
C PHE A 154 14.55 9.57 -1.02
N LEU A 155 14.05 8.76 -0.07
CA LEU A 155 13.54 7.41 -0.31
C LEU A 155 12.35 7.11 0.62
N PRO A 156 11.19 7.74 0.38
CA PRO A 156 9.98 7.54 1.20
C PRO A 156 9.29 6.23 0.76
N VAL A 157 9.88 5.10 1.14
CA VAL A 157 9.40 3.77 0.76
C VAL A 157 8.82 3.03 1.96
N TYR A 158 7.85 2.17 1.70
CA TYR A 158 7.38 1.20 2.67
C TYR A 158 7.33 -0.20 2.09
N LEU A 159 7.40 -1.19 2.97
CA LEU A 159 7.25 -2.61 2.65
C LEU A 159 6.28 -3.23 3.65
N VAL A 160 5.46 -4.15 3.17
CA VAL A 160 4.54 -4.92 4.01
C VAL A 160 4.60 -6.38 3.61
N TYR A 161 4.65 -7.24 4.61
CA TYR A 161 4.44 -8.67 4.46
C TYR A 161 3.18 -9.06 5.23
N ARG A 162 2.24 -9.75 4.56
CA ARG A 162 0.95 -10.15 5.12
C ARG A 162 0.68 -11.62 4.81
N PRO A 163 0.95 -12.55 5.74
CA PRO A 163 0.44 -13.92 5.67
C PRO A 163 -1.05 -13.96 6.02
N ILE A 164 -1.84 -14.64 5.18
CA ILE A 164 -3.28 -14.80 5.35
C ILE A 164 -3.56 -16.28 5.46
N LEU A 165 -4.29 -16.69 6.51
CA LEU A 165 -4.76 -18.04 6.72
C LEU A 165 -6.27 -18.10 6.42
N PRO A 166 -6.68 -18.71 5.28
CA PRO A 166 -8.08 -18.97 5.00
C PRO A 166 -8.68 -19.93 6.02
N LEU A 167 -9.86 -19.59 6.58
CA LEU A 167 -10.59 -20.44 7.52
C LEU A 167 -11.73 -21.21 6.85
N SER A 168 -12.06 -20.86 5.61
CA SER A 168 -13.11 -21.52 4.80
C SER A 168 -12.62 -21.68 3.36
N GLY A 169 -13.20 -22.62 2.63
CA GLY A 169 -12.91 -22.81 1.20
C GLY A 169 -11.98 -23.95 0.80
N GLY A 170 -11.57 -24.80 1.75
CA GLY A 170 -10.87 -26.07 1.42
C GLY A 170 -9.39 -25.92 0.99
N THR A 171 -8.86 -24.73 0.88
CA THR A 171 -7.41 -24.49 0.67
C THR A 171 -6.70 -24.42 2.03
N LEU A 172 -5.89 -25.44 2.33
CA LEU A 172 -5.15 -25.55 3.60
C LEU A 172 -3.79 -24.84 3.59
N GLY A 173 -3.61 -23.83 2.75
CA GLY A 173 -2.32 -23.12 2.62
C GLY A 173 -2.37 -21.69 3.12
N VAL A 174 -1.28 -21.23 3.74
CA VAL A 174 -1.07 -19.81 4.01
C VAL A 174 -0.84 -19.09 2.70
N ILE A 175 -1.56 -18.00 2.50
CA ILE A 175 -1.38 -17.12 1.37
C ILE A 175 -0.41 -16.01 1.79
N HIS A 176 0.62 -15.82 0.99
CA HIS A 176 1.64 -14.81 1.26
C HIS A 176 1.40 -13.59 0.37
N GLN A 177 1.11 -12.46 0.97
CA GLN A 177 1.05 -11.18 0.29
C GLN A 177 2.28 -10.34 0.66
N PHE A 178 2.92 -9.78 -0.34
CA PHE A 178 3.99 -8.80 -0.21
C PHE A 178 3.55 -7.52 -0.90
N ALA A 179 3.70 -6.39 -0.25
CA ALA A 179 3.48 -5.10 -0.84
C ALA A 179 4.68 -4.19 -0.61
N GLY A 180 4.91 -3.30 -1.53
CA GLY A 180 5.92 -2.27 -1.40
C GLY A 180 5.53 -1.05 -2.19
N GLY A 181 5.90 0.11 -1.70
CA GLY A 181 5.47 1.33 -2.34
C GLY A 181 6.19 2.58 -1.89
N LEU A 182 5.72 3.68 -2.42
CA LEU A 182 6.14 5.03 -2.07
C LEU A 182 5.04 5.72 -1.28
N HIS A 183 5.42 6.52 -0.31
CA HIS A 183 4.52 7.44 0.34
C HIS A 183 4.99 8.88 0.10
N LEU A 184 4.08 9.74 -0.34
CA LEU A 184 4.33 11.14 -0.64
C LEU A 184 3.45 11.99 0.26
N ASP A 185 4.04 12.59 1.29
CA ASP A 185 3.35 13.51 2.18
C ASP A 185 3.09 14.83 1.42
N LEU A 186 1.82 15.13 1.16
CA LEU A 186 1.39 16.37 0.52
C LEU A 186 1.25 17.49 1.55
N SER A 187 0.85 17.13 2.78
CA SER A 187 0.74 17.98 3.96
C SER A 187 0.76 17.10 5.21
N ASP A 188 0.67 17.70 6.39
CA ASP A 188 0.57 16.98 7.66
C ASP A 188 -0.70 16.11 7.75
N SER A 189 -1.73 16.47 6.98
CA SER A 189 -3.04 15.79 6.96
C SER A 189 -3.34 15.02 5.69
N ALA A 190 -2.48 15.03 4.66
CA ALA A 190 -2.75 14.36 3.41
C ALA A 190 -1.50 13.68 2.85
N ARG A 191 -1.65 12.43 2.40
CA ARG A 191 -0.58 11.60 1.85
C ARG A 191 -1.09 10.82 0.64
N ILE A 192 -0.25 10.67 -0.38
CA ILE A 192 -0.45 9.71 -1.46
C ILE A 192 0.40 8.47 -1.20
N LEU A 193 -0.19 7.30 -1.38
CA LEU A 193 0.48 6.01 -1.38
C LEU A 193 0.41 5.44 -2.80
N ILE A 194 1.55 4.97 -3.30
CA ILE A 194 1.65 4.25 -4.58
C ILE A 194 2.22 2.88 -4.24
N GLU A 195 1.49 1.83 -4.54
CA GLU A 195 1.79 0.47 -4.09
C GLU A 195 1.92 -0.50 -5.26
N VAL A 196 2.86 -1.41 -5.13
CA VAL A 196 2.93 -2.65 -5.89
C VAL A 196 2.83 -3.80 -4.89
N ASP A 197 2.01 -4.77 -5.18
CA ASP A 197 1.88 -5.94 -4.33
C ASP A 197 1.92 -7.24 -5.13
N SER A 198 2.20 -8.31 -4.44
CA SER A 198 2.22 -9.67 -4.99
C SER A 198 1.49 -10.61 -4.04
N TRP A 199 0.65 -11.45 -4.58
CA TRP A 199 -0.14 -12.41 -3.85
C TRP A 199 -0.19 -13.75 -4.59
N SER A 200 0.43 -14.79 -4.00
CA SER A 200 0.45 -16.14 -4.59
C SER A 200 0.82 -16.17 -6.08
N GLY A 201 1.76 -15.31 -6.50
CA GLY A 201 2.23 -15.23 -7.89
C GLY A 201 1.42 -14.31 -8.80
N VAL A 202 0.36 -13.69 -8.29
CA VAL A 202 -0.39 -12.62 -8.98
C VAL A 202 0.22 -11.28 -8.57
N LEU A 203 0.49 -10.39 -9.53
CA LEU A 203 1.05 -9.07 -9.28
C LEU A 203 0.00 -7.98 -9.37
N GLY A 204 0.14 -6.96 -8.56
CA GLY A 204 -0.73 -5.82 -8.45
C GLY A 204 -0.10 -4.49 -8.21
N GLY A 205 -0.90 -3.48 -8.39
CA GLY A 205 -0.52 -2.15 -8.01
C GLY A 205 -1.70 -1.23 -7.87
N GLY A 206 -1.49 -0.14 -7.17
CA GLY A 206 -2.55 0.82 -6.92
C GLY A 206 -2.03 2.15 -6.41
N ILE A 207 -2.98 3.05 -6.26
CA ILE A 207 -2.76 4.38 -5.68
C ILE A 207 -3.85 4.67 -4.66
N SER A 208 -3.49 5.32 -3.58
CA SER A 208 -4.41 5.74 -2.52
C SER A 208 -4.11 7.16 -2.06
N LEU A 209 -5.16 7.87 -1.67
CA LEU A 209 -5.09 9.13 -0.94
C LEU A 209 -5.49 8.86 0.51
N ASP A 210 -4.61 9.17 1.43
CA ASP A 210 -4.78 9.06 2.88
C ASP A 210 -5.01 10.46 3.46
N ILE A 211 -6.14 10.69 4.12
CA ILE A 211 -6.52 11.96 4.73
C ILE A 211 -6.68 11.75 6.23
N ARG A 212 -5.98 12.57 7.03
CA ARG A 212 -5.94 12.51 8.51
C ARG A 212 -6.64 13.70 9.12
N PHE A 213 -7.32 13.49 10.23
CA PHE A 213 -8.07 14.51 10.96
C PHE A 213 -8.22 14.16 12.44
#